data_ced3b17cd48132fe1e83c8910b01dc0a
#
_entry.id   ced3b17cd48132fe1e83c8910b01dc0a
#
_cell.length_a   1.000
_cell.length_b   1.000
_cell.length_c   1.000
_cell.angle_alpha   90.00
_cell.angle_beta   90.00
_cell.angle_gamma   90.00
#
_symmetry.space_group_name_H-M   'P 1'
#
loop_
_entity.id
_entity.type
_entity.pdbx_description
1 polymer ?
#
loop_
_entity_poly.entity_id
_entity_poly.type
_entity_poly.pdbx_seq_one_letter_code
_entity_poly.pdbx_strand_id
1 'polypeptide(L)' 'MPTFTEDECILIGCYLGETREETILNLEEMSEYISNEEADLDLLTSTAIYKLTQITDDDFYAMCDDFTP' A
#
# COMPACT_ATOMS: atom_id res chain seq x y z
N MET A 1 12.61 9.70 3.23
CA MET A 1 11.59 8.92 2.51
C MET A 1 11.36 7.60 3.25
N PRO A 2 10.11 7.20 3.48
CA PRO A 2 9.85 5.93 4.15
C PRO A 2 10.32 4.74 3.30
N THR A 3 10.74 3.69 3.99
CA THR A 3 11.18 2.46 3.35
C THR A 3 10.06 1.43 3.47
N PHE A 4 9.74 0.77 2.37
CA PHE A 4 8.72 -0.27 2.35
C PHE A 4 9.34 -1.64 2.59
N THR A 5 8.67 -2.43 3.42
CA THR A 5 9.08 -3.82 3.63
C THR A 5 8.63 -4.67 2.46
N GLU A 6 9.18 -5.90 2.37
CA GLU A 6 8.78 -6.84 1.32
C GLU A 6 7.27 -7.12 1.37
N ASP A 7 6.73 -7.34 2.56
CA ASP A 7 5.31 -7.62 2.74
C ASP A 7 4.46 -6.43 2.28
N GLU A 8 4.90 -5.21 2.59
CA GLU A 8 4.20 -4.00 2.15
C GLU A 8 4.23 -3.88 0.63
N CYS A 9 5.36 -4.16 0.01
CA CYS A 9 5.49 -4.11 -1.44
C CYS A 9 4.56 -5.11 -2.12
N ILE A 10 4.47 -6.32 -1.59
CA ILE A 10 3.60 -7.35 -2.12
C ILE A 10 2.14 -6.91 -2.00
N LEU A 11 1.75 -6.41 -0.83
CA LEU A 11 0.39 -5.95 -0.59
C LEU A 11 0.02 -4.81 -1.54
N ILE A 12 0.88 -3.82 -1.66
CA ILE A 12 0.65 -2.68 -2.54
C ILE A 12 0.52 -3.16 -3.99
N GLY A 13 1.37 -4.10 -4.41
CA GLY A 13 1.32 -4.65 -5.75
C GLY A 13 0.01 -5.34 -6.07
N CYS A 14 -0.59 -6.02 -5.10
CA CYS A 14 -1.89 -6.68 -5.27
C CYS A 14 -3.02 -5.68 -5.53
N TYR A 15 -2.90 -4.46 -5.04
CA TYR A 15 -3.93 -3.42 -5.16
C TYR A 15 -3.46 -2.21 -5.93
N LEU A 16 -2.42 -2.37 -6.74
CA LEU A 16 -1.80 -1.29 -7.48
C LEU A 16 -2.77 -0.67 -8.48
N GLY A 17 -2.94 0.64 -8.39
CA GLY A 17 -3.72 1.42 -9.34
C GLY A 17 -2.81 2.13 -10.34
N GLU A 18 -3.39 2.96 -11.18
CA GLU A 18 -2.62 3.73 -12.17
C GLU A 18 -1.86 4.89 -11.53
N THR A 19 -2.32 5.36 -10.37
CA THR A 19 -1.71 6.46 -9.64
C THR A 19 -1.52 6.09 -8.18
N ARG A 20 -0.70 6.87 -7.47
CA ARG A 20 -0.50 6.70 -6.04
C ARG A 20 -1.82 6.86 -5.29
N GLU A 21 -2.59 7.88 -5.65
CA GLU A 21 -3.88 8.14 -5.03
C GLU A 21 -4.86 6.98 -5.22
N GLU A 22 -4.91 6.46 -6.44
CA GLU A 22 -5.78 5.32 -6.75
C GLU A 22 -5.36 4.07 -5.95
N THR A 23 -4.06 3.84 -5.82
CA THR A 23 -3.53 2.74 -5.02
C THR A 23 -3.94 2.88 -3.56
N ILE A 24 -3.84 4.08 -3.01
CA ILE A 24 -4.27 4.36 -1.63
C ILE A 24 -5.77 4.06 -1.48
N LEU A 25 -6.59 4.53 -2.42
CA LEU A 25 -8.03 4.28 -2.38
C LEU A 25 -8.35 2.79 -2.43
N ASN A 26 -7.64 2.05 -3.28
CA ASN A 26 -7.84 0.60 -3.38
C ASN A 26 -7.52 -0.10 -2.06
N LEU A 27 -6.45 0.32 -1.40
CA LEU A 27 -6.07 -0.25 -0.10
C LEU A 27 -7.07 0.14 0.99
N GLU A 28 -7.54 1.37 0.99
CA GLU A 28 -8.53 1.83 1.95
C GLU A 28 -9.85 1.06 1.79
N GLU A 29 -10.27 0.86 0.55
CA GLU A 29 -11.47 0.10 0.25
C GLU A 29 -11.34 -1.35 0.72
N MET A 30 -10.20 -1.97 0.44
CA MET A 30 -9.93 -3.33 0.89
C MET A 30 -9.91 -3.43 2.41
N SER A 31 -9.37 -2.42 3.09
CA SER A 31 -9.24 -2.44 4.54
C SER A 31 -10.59 -2.50 5.25
N GLU A 32 -11.65 -2.06 4.60
CA GLU A 32 -13.00 -2.13 5.17
C GLU A 32 -13.51 -3.57 5.30
N TYR A 33 -12.91 -4.49 4.56
CA TYR A 33 -13.30 -5.90 4.57
C TYR A 33 -12.41 -6.77 5.45
N ILE A 34 -11.41 -6.17 6.11
CA ILE A 34 -10.52 -6.92 7.00
C ILE A 34 -11.26 -7.20 8.31
N SER A 35 -11.30 -8.47 8.72
CA SER A 35 -11.97 -8.84 9.95
C SER A 35 -11.12 -8.49 11.18
N ASN A 36 -11.75 -8.44 12.35
CA ASN A 36 -11.07 -8.16 13.61
C ASN A 36 -10.03 -9.23 13.95
N GLU A 37 -10.16 -10.41 13.38
CA GLU A 37 -9.23 -11.51 13.60
C GLU A 37 -7.94 -11.37 12.78
N GLU A 38 -7.93 -10.45 11.83
CA GLU A 38 -6.80 -10.22 10.93
C GLU A 38 -6.06 -8.93 11.29
N ALA A 39 -5.75 -8.76 12.57
CA ALA A 39 -5.10 -7.56 13.08
C ALA A 39 -3.75 -7.29 12.40
N ASP A 40 -2.99 -8.33 12.09
CA ASP A 40 -1.69 -8.17 11.42
C ASP A 40 -1.85 -7.61 10.02
N LEU A 41 -2.85 -8.09 9.27
CA LEU A 41 -3.13 -7.58 7.93
C LEU A 41 -3.64 -6.14 7.99
N ASP A 42 -4.48 -5.84 8.99
CA ASP A 42 -4.98 -4.48 9.19
C ASP A 42 -3.83 -3.51 9.47
N LEU A 43 -2.91 -3.89 10.35
CA LEU A 43 -1.74 -3.08 10.67
C LEU A 43 -0.85 -2.89 9.43
N LEU A 44 -0.59 -3.97 8.69
CA LEU A 44 0.22 -3.91 7.48
C LEU A 44 -0.41 -2.96 6.45
N THR A 45 -1.72 -3.06 6.26
CA THR A 45 -2.45 -2.22 5.32
C THR A 45 -2.40 -0.75 5.73
N SER A 46 -2.66 -0.47 7.00
CA SER A 46 -2.63 0.89 7.54
C SER A 46 -1.25 1.51 7.39
N THR A 47 -0.20 0.75 7.68
CA THR A 47 1.17 1.21 7.55
C THR A 47 1.53 1.50 6.09
N ALA A 48 1.12 0.62 5.18
CA ALA A 48 1.36 0.81 3.76
C ALA A 48 0.68 2.08 3.24
N ILE A 49 -0.58 2.29 3.63
CA ILE A 49 -1.32 3.50 3.27
C ILE A 49 -0.60 4.74 3.79
N TYR A 50 -0.22 4.73 5.07
CA TYR A 50 0.48 5.86 5.67
C TYR A 50 1.76 6.19 4.90
N LYS A 51 2.57 5.18 4.61
CA LYS A 51 3.82 5.38 3.87
C LYS A 51 3.57 5.95 2.47
N LEU A 52 2.53 5.49 1.80
CA LEU A 52 2.17 6.00 0.48
C LEU A 52 1.78 7.48 0.54
N THR A 53 1.17 7.93 1.64
CA THR A 53 0.84 9.35 1.80
C THR A 53 2.07 10.21 2.06
N GLN A 54 3.19 9.62 2.46
CA GLN A 54 4.42 10.35 2.80
C GLN A 54 5.38 10.49 1.61
N ILE A 55 5.11 9.82 0.50
CA ILE A 55 5.94 9.92 -0.69
C ILE A 55 5.23 10.76 -1.76
N THR A 56 5.99 11.23 -2.75
CA THR A 56 5.43 11.99 -3.86
C THR A 56 4.98 11.04 -4.97
N ASP A 57 4.23 11.57 -5.93
CA ASP A 57 3.85 10.80 -7.12
C ASP A 57 5.08 10.36 -7.90
N ASP A 58 6.09 11.21 -7.99
CA ASP A 58 7.34 10.87 -8.68
C ASP A 58 8.04 9.69 -7.98
N ASP A 59 8.09 9.72 -6.65
CA ASP A 59 8.66 8.63 -5.86
C ASP A 59 7.88 7.35 -6.09
N PHE A 60 6.55 7.45 -6.12
CA PHE A 60 5.70 6.30 -6.36
C PHE A 60 5.99 5.65 -7.71
N TYR A 61 6.07 6.45 -8.77
CA TYR A 61 6.37 5.93 -10.11
C TYR A 61 7.76 5.30 -10.19
N ALA A 62 8.73 5.90 -9.50
CA ALA A 62 10.08 5.35 -9.46
C ALA A 62 10.12 3.99 -8.76
N MET A 63 9.20 3.73 -7.85
CA MET A 63 9.13 2.50 -7.05
C MET A 63 8.15 1.47 -7.59
N CYS A 64 7.40 1.80 -8.65
CA CYS A 64 6.36 0.90 -9.16
C CYS A 64 6.86 -0.50 -9.49
N ASP A 65 8.08 -0.62 -9.99
CA ASP A 65 8.65 -1.93 -10.32
C ASP A 65 8.91 -2.78 -9.08
N ASP A 66 9.01 -2.16 -7.91
CA ASP A 66 9.23 -2.86 -6.64
C ASP A 66 7.92 -3.38 -6.05
N PHE A 67 6.78 -2.86 -6.50
CA PHE A 67 5.46 -3.26 -6.02
C PHE A 67 4.94 -4.40 -6.88
N THR A 68 5.24 -5.64 -6.49
CA THR A 68 4.78 -6.83 -7.23
C THR A 68 3.94 -7.71 -6.31
N PRO A 69 2.88 -8.31 -6.88
CA PRO A 69 2.05 -9.25 -6.11
C PRO A 69 2.83 -10.46 -5.63
#